data_1c895880d9938b6bfb946702caa41c76
#
_entry.id   1c895880d9938b6bfb946702caa41c76
#
_cell.length_a   1.000
_cell.length_b   1.000
_cell.length_c   1.000
_cell.angle_alpha   90.00
_cell.angle_beta   90.00
_cell.angle_gamma   90.00
#
_symmetry.space_group_name_H-M   'P 1'
#
loop_
_entity.id
_entity.type
_entity.pdbx_description
1 polymer ?
#
loop_
_entity_poly.entity_id
_entity_poly.type
_entity_poly.pdbx_seq_one_letter_code
_entity_poly.pdbx_strand_id
1 'polypeptide(L)'
;MSKFSPQFKLTVLVLVLVATIFTSFLLGRFPLSLSDVISAFGGWLGIAPETHTASSVVIELRLPRIIGAVMVGAALSVSGAAYQVMFRNPMVSPAILGVSAGAAFGAAVAILWSASAFFIHTMTFVGGLCAVAITYVIGAKLCRGGNATLAIILSGIIVSTLFTSLLSMIKYVADPYDKLPVIVYWLMGSLASISLDSLFFPLIFMGAAFIPLFLLRWRINLLSFGDEEAQTLGIPVERLRLIVILCATLLTAAAVSLSGIIGLVGLIVPHLVRFIVGPDFRFLLPGSALMGGLFLLASDNLARTLWTMEIPLGILTSLFGVPFFLYLLIKYHHGWD
;
A
#
# COMPACT_ATOMS: atom_id res chain seq x y z
N MET A 1 -10.10 28.18 -3.93
CA MET A 1 -8.72 28.00 -3.38
C MET A 1 -8.81 28.04 -1.86
N SER A 2 -8.32 27.03 -1.15
CA SER A 2 -8.48 26.94 0.31
C SER A 2 -7.61 27.98 1.03
N LYS A 3 -8.19 28.68 2.01
CA LYS A 3 -7.55 29.72 2.84
C LYS A 3 -6.39 29.21 3.72
N PHE A 4 -6.12 27.91 3.78
CA PHE A 4 -5.15 27.32 4.71
C PHE A 4 -3.89 26.83 3.98
N SER A 5 -2.72 26.97 4.64
CA SER A 5 -1.44 26.50 4.13
C SER A 5 -1.40 24.96 4.01
N PRO A 6 -0.59 24.39 3.10
CA PRO A 6 -0.42 22.93 3.00
C PRO A 6 0.06 22.30 4.31
N GLN A 7 0.90 23.00 5.06
CA GLN A 7 1.41 22.56 6.36
C GLN A 7 0.29 22.40 7.39
N PHE A 8 -0.61 23.42 7.49
CA PHE A 8 -1.77 23.34 8.38
C PHE A 8 -2.65 22.13 8.06
N LYS A 9 -2.89 21.83 6.78
CA LYS A 9 -3.68 20.68 6.35
C LYS A 9 -3.02 19.36 6.70
N LEU A 10 -1.70 19.27 6.57
CA LEU A 10 -0.94 18.10 7.03
C LEU A 10 -1.04 17.91 8.54
N THR A 11 -0.97 18.98 9.32
CA THR A 11 -1.17 18.92 10.79
C THR A 11 -2.56 18.39 11.13
N VAL A 12 -3.60 18.85 10.44
CA VAL A 12 -4.97 18.33 10.63
C VAL A 12 -5.03 16.84 10.30
N LEU A 13 -4.40 16.39 9.22
CA LEU A 13 -4.34 14.96 8.87
C LEU A 13 -3.64 14.12 9.95
N VAL A 14 -2.55 14.63 10.53
CA VAL A 14 -1.88 13.97 11.67
C VAL A 14 -2.82 13.84 12.86
N LEU A 15 -3.51 14.91 13.25
CA LEU A 15 -4.44 14.89 14.37
C LEU A 15 -5.60 13.91 14.15
N VAL A 16 -6.16 13.88 12.93
CA VAL A 16 -7.24 12.94 12.58
C VAL A 16 -6.72 11.50 12.59
N LEU A 17 -5.53 11.23 12.05
CA LEU A 17 -4.92 9.90 12.09
C LEU A 17 -4.69 9.43 13.54
N VAL A 18 -4.13 10.28 14.38
CA VAL A 18 -3.90 9.98 15.80
C VAL A 18 -5.22 9.71 16.51
N ALA A 19 -6.25 10.53 16.33
CA ALA A 19 -7.58 10.31 16.88
C ALA A 19 -8.18 8.97 16.42
N THR A 20 -8.00 8.62 15.12
CA THR A 20 -8.48 7.34 14.56
C THR A 20 -7.71 6.15 15.14
N ILE A 21 -6.41 6.28 15.39
CA ILE A 21 -5.61 5.24 16.06
C ILE A 21 -6.17 4.98 17.46
N PHE A 22 -6.39 6.03 18.25
CA PHE A 22 -6.95 5.88 19.60
C PHE A 22 -8.35 5.26 19.59
N THR A 23 -9.24 5.71 18.72
CA THR A 23 -10.58 5.14 18.59
C THR A 23 -10.55 3.69 18.12
N SER A 24 -9.58 3.28 17.30
CA SER A 24 -9.42 1.91 16.81
C SER A 24 -9.11 0.91 17.93
N PHE A 25 -8.48 1.35 19.04
CA PHE A 25 -8.30 0.51 20.22
C PHE A 25 -9.61 0.23 20.95
N LEU A 26 -10.60 1.09 20.84
CA LEU A 26 -11.92 0.90 21.47
C LEU A 26 -12.87 0.11 20.57
N LEU A 27 -12.73 0.25 19.25
CA LEU A 27 -13.57 -0.42 18.26
C LEU A 27 -13.16 -1.89 18.07
N GLY A 28 -14.13 -2.78 18.02
CA GLY A 28 -13.91 -4.21 17.75
C GLY A 28 -14.98 -5.08 18.40
N ARG A 29 -14.97 -6.38 18.10
CA ARG A 29 -15.97 -7.34 18.58
C ARG A 29 -15.93 -7.57 20.08
N PHE A 30 -14.75 -7.50 20.68
CA PHE A 30 -14.59 -7.56 22.12
C PHE A 30 -14.69 -6.13 22.67
N PRO A 31 -15.76 -5.82 23.46
CA PRO A 31 -15.92 -4.47 24.00
C PRO A 31 -14.83 -4.20 25.03
N LEU A 32 -14.09 -3.12 24.85
CA LEU A 32 -13.07 -2.63 25.79
C LEU A 32 -13.41 -1.21 26.19
N SER A 33 -13.28 -0.93 27.48
CA SER A 33 -13.36 0.42 28.01
C SER A 33 -12.02 1.14 27.84
N LEU A 34 -12.01 2.45 27.97
CA LEU A 34 -10.78 3.24 27.94
C LEU A 34 -9.82 2.82 29.07
N SER A 35 -10.36 2.48 30.25
CA SER A 35 -9.59 2.00 31.41
C SER A 35 -8.90 0.66 31.11
N ASP A 36 -9.54 -0.24 30.35
CA ASP A 36 -8.94 -1.52 29.97
C ASP A 36 -7.75 -1.31 29.03
N VAL A 37 -7.88 -0.39 28.06
CA VAL A 37 -6.79 -0.04 27.14
C VAL A 37 -5.61 0.58 27.88
N ILE A 38 -5.88 1.52 28.83
CA ILE A 38 -4.82 2.14 29.63
C ILE A 38 -4.14 1.10 30.53
N SER A 39 -4.91 0.22 31.17
CA SER A 39 -4.38 -0.86 32.03
C SER A 39 -3.52 -1.85 31.23
N ALA A 40 -3.95 -2.20 30.00
CA ALA A 40 -3.20 -3.10 29.13
C ALA A 40 -1.82 -2.51 28.75
N PHE A 41 -1.77 -1.24 28.39
CA PHE A 41 -0.48 -0.56 28.14
C PHE A 41 0.34 -0.39 29.42
N GLY A 42 -0.30 -0.09 30.56
CA GLY A 42 0.36 -0.01 31.86
C GLY A 42 0.99 -1.33 32.28
N GLY A 43 0.28 -2.46 32.10
CA GLY A 43 0.80 -3.79 32.34
C GLY A 43 1.95 -4.16 31.40
N TRP A 44 1.81 -3.89 30.11
CA TRP A 44 2.86 -4.13 29.12
C TRP A 44 4.17 -3.34 29.41
N LEU A 45 4.05 -2.12 29.94
CA LEU A 45 5.18 -1.30 30.39
C LEU A 45 5.68 -1.65 31.80
N GLY A 46 5.05 -2.59 32.50
CA GLY A 46 5.43 -2.99 33.88
C GLY A 46 5.02 -1.96 34.96
N ILE A 47 4.09 -1.03 34.64
CA ILE A 47 3.67 0.07 35.54
C ILE A 47 2.41 -0.32 36.36
N ALA A 48 1.59 -1.22 35.82
CA ALA A 48 0.32 -1.63 36.43
C ALA A 48 0.18 -3.17 36.45
N PRO A 49 -0.67 -3.75 37.32
CA PRO A 49 -0.94 -5.19 37.28
C PRO A 49 -1.62 -5.58 35.95
N GLU A 50 -1.16 -6.67 35.35
CA GLU A 50 -1.70 -7.17 34.09
C GLU A 50 -3.12 -7.72 34.27
N THR A 51 -4.04 -7.21 33.45
CA THR A 51 -5.35 -7.83 33.21
C THR A 51 -5.22 -8.73 31.98
N HIS A 52 -4.91 -10.03 32.18
CA HIS A 52 -4.51 -10.95 31.13
C HIS A 52 -5.38 -10.88 29.84
N THR A 53 -6.71 -10.87 29.96
CA THR A 53 -7.59 -10.89 28.78
C THR A 53 -7.58 -9.59 27.99
N ALA A 54 -7.65 -8.44 28.67
CA ALA A 54 -7.63 -7.14 27.99
C ALA A 54 -6.25 -6.84 27.40
N SER A 55 -5.18 -7.23 28.11
CA SER A 55 -3.79 -7.07 27.65
C SER A 55 -3.54 -7.85 26.35
N SER A 56 -3.92 -9.14 26.27
CA SER A 56 -3.76 -9.94 25.06
C SER A 56 -4.54 -9.36 23.87
N VAL A 57 -5.79 -8.90 24.08
CA VAL A 57 -6.59 -8.30 23.00
C VAL A 57 -5.97 -6.99 22.50
N VAL A 58 -5.48 -6.12 23.40
CA VAL A 58 -4.91 -4.83 23.04
C VAL A 58 -3.55 -4.98 22.39
N ILE A 59 -2.64 -5.74 23.02
CA ILE A 59 -1.22 -5.79 22.64
C ILE A 59 -0.97 -6.83 21.54
N GLU A 60 -1.59 -8.01 21.59
CA GLU A 60 -1.30 -9.08 20.63
C GLU A 60 -2.18 -9.04 19.38
N LEU A 61 -3.42 -8.48 19.48
CA LEU A 61 -4.33 -8.45 18.36
C LEU A 61 -4.53 -7.04 17.76
N ARG A 62 -4.88 -6.03 18.60
CA ARG A 62 -5.24 -4.69 18.08
C ARG A 62 -4.02 -3.87 17.71
N LEU A 63 -3.00 -3.84 18.53
CA LEU A 63 -1.79 -3.04 18.29
C LEU A 63 -1.09 -3.41 16.97
N PRO A 64 -0.75 -4.70 16.70
CA PRO A 64 -0.10 -5.06 15.44
C PRO A 64 -0.97 -4.75 14.23
N ARG A 65 -2.28 -4.97 14.34
CA ARG A 65 -3.25 -4.71 13.28
C ARG A 65 -3.38 -3.23 12.95
N ILE A 66 -3.46 -2.36 13.95
CA ILE A 66 -3.49 -0.89 13.79
C ILE A 66 -2.20 -0.40 13.12
N ILE A 67 -1.04 -0.84 13.62
CA ILE A 67 0.27 -0.51 13.03
C ILE A 67 0.32 -1.00 11.58
N GLY A 68 -0.06 -2.25 11.33
CA GLY A 68 -0.10 -2.84 9.99
C GLY A 68 -1.01 -2.07 9.04
N ALA A 69 -2.22 -1.67 9.47
CA ALA A 69 -3.12 -0.86 8.68
C ALA A 69 -2.51 0.49 8.27
N VAL A 70 -1.91 1.21 9.23
CA VAL A 70 -1.26 2.50 8.96
C VAL A 70 -0.07 2.33 8.02
N MET A 71 0.79 1.33 8.27
CA MET A 71 1.98 1.08 7.44
C MET A 71 1.62 0.67 6.01
N VAL A 72 0.73 -0.29 5.84
CA VAL A 72 0.31 -0.79 4.52
C VAL A 72 -0.40 0.31 3.73
N GLY A 73 -1.32 1.04 4.38
CA GLY A 73 -2.03 2.16 3.75
C GLY A 73 -1.08 3.28 3.31
N ALA A 74 -0.13 3.66 4.16
CA ALA A 74 0.90 4.64 3.85
C ALA A 74 1.79 4.17 2.69
N ALA A 75 2.27 2.92 2.73
CA ALA A 75 3.17 2.36 1.72
C ALA A 75 2.51 2.30 0.33
N LEU A 76 1.28 1.79 0.23
CA LEU A 76 0.53 1.73 -1.02
C LEU A 76 0.23 3.12 -1.58
N SER A 77 -0.15 4.06 -0.72
CA SER A 77 -0.47 5.42 -1.14
C SER A 77 0.75 6.20 -1.60
N VAL A 78 1.88 6.12 -0.87
CA VAL A 78 3.14 6.76 -1.26
C VAL A 78 3.69 6.19 -2.57
N SER A 79 3.66 4.86 -2.72
CA SER A 79 4.04 4.19 -3.96
C SER A 79 3.20 4.68 -5.14
N GLY A 80 1.87 4.78 -4.95
CA GLY A 80 0.97 5.33 -5.95
C GLY A 80 1.27 6.78 -6.31
N ALA A 81 1.47 7.64 -5.31
CA ALA A 81 1.83 9.04 -5.52
C ALA A 81 3.13 9.19 -6.33
N ALA A 82 4.15 8.39 -6.00
CA ALA A 82 5.44 8.40 -6.67
C ALA A 82 5.31 7.98 -8.15
N TYR A 83 4.58 6.92 -8.44
CA TYR A 83 4.34 6.49 -9.82
C TYR A 83 3.49 7.48 -10.61
N GLN A 84 2.44 8.05 -10.00
CA GLN A 84 1.59 9.04 -10.68
C GLN A 84 2.37 10.28 -11.09
N VAL A 85 3.31 10.75 -10.29
CA VAL A 85 4.19 11.88 -10.64
C VAL A 85 5.20 11.46 -11.70
N MET A 86 5.87 10.33 -11.53
CA MET A 86 6.88 9.84 -12.47
C MET A 86 6.32 9.58 -13.87
N PHE A 87 5.12 8.97 -13.95
CA PHE A 87 4.44 8.68 -15.21
C PHE A 87 3.58 9.85 -15.73
N ARG A 88 3.50 10.94 -14.98
CA ARG A 88 2.64 12.12 -15.28
C ARG A 88 1.20 11.71 -15.59
N ASN A 89 0.72 10.70 -14.90
CA ASN A 89 -0.61 10.16 -15.10
C ASN A 89 -1.23 9.79 -13.73
N PRO A 90 -2.26 10.50 -13.29
CA PRO A 90 -2.91 10.26 -12.01
C PRO A 90 -3.72 8.96 -11.95
N MET A 91 -3.91 8.28 -13.10
CA MET A 91 -4.59 6.99 -13.22
C MET A 91 -3.66 5.79 -12.95
N VAL A 92 -2.37 6.02 -12.75
CA VAL A 92 -1.41 4.95 -12.50
C VAL A 92 -1.55 4.43 -11.07
N SER A 93 -1.68 3.11 -10.96
CA SER A 93 -1.67 2.40 -9.67
C SER A 93 -0.30 1.76 -9.40
N PRO A 94 0.04 1.44 -8.15
CA PRO A 94 1.27 0.71 -7.81
C PRO A 94 1.43 -0.63 -8.54
N ALA A 95 0.31 -1.27 -8.89
CA ALA A 95 0.30 -2.58 -9.54
C ALA A 95 0.71 -2.56 -11.03
N ILE A 96 0.82 -1.37 -11.66
CA ILE A 96 1.00 -1.25 -13.12
C ILE A 96 2.26 -1.95 -13.65
N LEU A 97 3.30 -2.09 -12.82
CA LEU A 97 4.54 -2.78 -13.18
C LEU A 97 4.54 -4.28 -12.86
N GLY A 98 3.38 -4.83 -12.45
CA GLY A 98 3.24 -6.26 -12.20
C GLY A 98 3.60 -6.71 -10.78
N VAL A 99 3.94 -5.78 -9.87
CA VAL A 99 4.35 -6.13 -8.51
C VAL A 99 3.30 -6.97 -7.77
N SER A 100 2.01 -6.61 -7.86
CA SER A 100 0.94 -7.35 -7.18
C SER A 100 0.71 -8.74 -7.78
N ALA A 101 0.82 -8.89 -9.11
CA ALA A 101 0.68 -10.18 -9.78
C ALA A 101 1.82 -11.13 -9.43
N GLY A 102 3.07 -10.64 -9.43
CA GLY A 102 4.24 -11.40 -8.99
C GLY A 102 4.17 -11.79 -7.51
N ALA A 103 3.76 -10.86 -6.65
CA ALA A 103 3.55 -11.12 -5.23
C ALA A 103 2.48 -12.19 -4.98
N ALA A 104 1.35 -12.11 -5.70
CA ALA A 104 0.27 -13.10 -5.64
C ALA A 104 0.73 -14.49 -6.05
N PHE A 105 1.51 -14.60 -7.13
CA PHE A 105 2.10 -15.86 -7.56
C PHE A 105 3.05 -16.43 -6.51
N GLY A 106 3.96 -15.59 -5.98
CA GLY A 106 4.89 -16.01 -4.92
C GLY A 106 4.19 -16.55 -3.67
N ALA A 107 3.13 -15.85 -3.20
CA ALA A 107 2.31 -16.31 -2.10
C ALA A 107 1.62 -17.63 -2.40
N ALA A 108 1.01 -17.75 -3.57
CA ALA A 108 0.28 -18.97 -3.96
C ALA A 108 1.20 -20.18 -4.03
N VAL A 109 2.43 -20.04 -4.55
CA VAL A 109 3.46 -21.11 -4.55
C VAL A 109 3.80 -21.52 -3.12
N ALA A 110 4.05 -20.56 -2.23
CA ALA A 110 4.39 -20.86 -0.84
C ALA A 110 3.24 -21.54 -0.08
N ILE A 111 2.00 -21.11 -0.29
CA ILE A 111 0.79 -21.73 0.30
C ILE A 111 0.60 -23.16 -0.23
N LEU A 112 0.80 -23.37 -1.53
CA LEU A 112 0.71 -24.69 -2.15
C LEU A 112 1.65 -25.70 -1.47
N TRP A 113 2.86 -25.25 -1.12
CA TRP A 113 3.86 -26.06 -0.41
C TRP A 113 3.68 -26.14 1.11
N SER A 114 2.56 -25.63 1.64
CA SER A 114 2.30 -25.59 3.10
C SER A 114 3.41 -24.92 3.90
N ALA A 115 4.01 -23.87 3.34
CA ALA A 115 5.13 -23.18 3.94
C ALA A 115 4.73 -22.37 5.17
N SER A 116 5.70 -22.06 6.03
CA SER A 116 5.49 -21.17 7.19
C SER A 116 5.07 -19.76 6.76
N ALA A 117 4.42 -19.03 7.65
CA ALA A 117 4.02 -17.63 7.40
C ALA A 117 5.20 -16.76 6.96
N PHE A 118 6.37 -16.90 7.59
CA PHE A 118 7.58 -16.19 7.20
C PHE A 118 7.99 -16.49 5.74
N PHE A 119 7.90 -17.74 5.31
CA PHE A 119 8.23 -18.11 3.95
C PHE A 119 7.20 -17.59 2.95
N ILE A 120 5.90 -17.56 3.31
CA ILE A 120 4.86 -16.92 2.49
C ILE A 120 5.16 -15.42 2.31
N HIS A 121 5.48 -14.69 3.38
CA HIS A 121 5.86 -13.28 3.29
C HIS A 121 7.09 -13.07 2.39
N THR A 122 8.11 -13.92 2.54
CA THR A 122 9.35 -13.84 1.75
C THR A 122 9.07 -14.12 0.27
N MET A 123 8.35 -15.20 -0.07
CA MET A 123 8.02 -15.54 -1.45
C MET A 123 7.13 -14.49 -2.12
N THR A 124 6.20 -13.92 -1.38
CA THR A 124 5.37 -12.79 -1.83
C THR A 124 6.24 -11.60 -2.21
N PHE A 125 7.12 -11.21 -1.30
CA PHE A 125 8.03 -10.08 -1.49
C PHE A 125 8.96 -10.28 -2.69
N VAL A 126 9.63 -11.42 -2.75
CA VAL A 126 10.54 -11.79 -3.84
C VAL A 126 9.79 -11.88 -5.18
N GLY A 127 8.60 -12.49 -5.18
CA GLY A 127 7.77 -12.58 -6.39
C GLY A 127 7.40 -11.21 -6.97
N GLY A 128 7.04 -10.27 -6.10
CA GLY A 128 6.77 -8.88 -6.49
C GLY A 128 8.00 -8.19 -7.08
N LEU A 129 9.17 -8.32 -6.44
CA LEU A 129 10.43 -7.75 -6.93
C LEU A 129 10.85 -8.38 -8.28
N CYS A 130 10.74 -9.70 -8.43
CA CYS A 130 11.05 -10.40 -9.67
C CYS A 130 10.20 -9.92 -10.84
N ALA A 131 8.88 -9.75 -10.62
CA ALA A 131 7.99 -9.25 -11.66
C ALA A 131 8.41 -7.86 -12.15
N VAL A 132 8.70 -6.93 -11.23
CA VAL A 132 9.14 -5.58 -11.61
C VAL A 132 10.53 -5.58 -12.23
N ALA A 133 11.45 -6.42 -11.76
CA ALA A 133 12.78 -6.56 -12.37
C ALA A 133 12.66 -7.02 -13.84
N ILE A 134 11.83 -8.03 -14.12
CA ILE A 134 11.54 -8.49 -15.49
C ILE A 134 10.91 -7.36 -16.32
N THR A 135 9.91 -6.67 -15.77
CA THR A 135 9.26 -5.52 -16.41
C THR A 135 10.27 -4.45 -16.80
N TYR A 136 11.16 -4.08 -15.88
CA TYR A 136 12.18 -3.05 -16.11
C TYR A 136 13.18 -3.46 -17.17
N VAL A 137 13.68 -4.70 -17.12
CA VAL A 137 14.64 -5.22 -18.13
C VAL A 137 14.02 -5.28 -19.53
N ILE A 138 12.78 -5.71 -19.66
CA ILE A 138 12.05 -5.73 -20.93
C ILE A 138 11.82 -4.31 -21.41
N GLY A 139 11.31 -3.41 -20.56
CA GLY A 139 11.04 -2.02 -20.89
C GLY A 139 12.29 -1.27 -21.33
N ALA A 140 13.42 -1.45 -20.64
CA ALA A 140 14.70 -0.85 -21.01
C ALA A 140 15.23 -1.34 -22.37
N LYS A 141 15.01 -2.62 -22.71
CA LYS A 141 15.39 -3.18 -24.03
C LYS A 141 14.50 -2.67 -25.17
N LEU A 142 13.21 -2.48 -24.91
CA LEU A 142 12.23 -1.99 -25.88
C LEU A 142 12.38 -0.48 -26.14
N CYS A 143 12.99 0.26 -25.21
CA CYS A 143 13.10 1.72 -25.24
C CYS A 143 14.12 2.26 -26.27
N ARG A 144 14.71 1.43 -27.14
CA ARG A 144 15.69 1.90 -28.15
C ARG A 144 15.05 2.88 -29.14
N GLY A 145 15.13 4.19 -28.81
CA GLY A 145 14.64 5.29 -29.65
C GLY A 145 13.17 5.68 -29.50
N GLY A 146 12.48 5.19 -28.46
CA GLY A 146 11.07 5.47 -28.19
C GLY A 146 10.81 6.08 -26.81
N ASN A 147 9.54 6.23 -26.46
CA ASN A 147 9.09 6.72 -25.15
C ASN A 147 9.31 5.66 -24.07
N ALA A 148 10.33 5.88 -23.20
CA ALA A 148 10.69 4.95 -22.10
C ALA A 148 9.52 4.64 -21.17
N THR A 149 8.69 5.64 -20.89
CA THR A 149 7.49 5.50 -20.03
C THR A 149 6.51 4.49 -20.61
N LEU A 150 6.20 4.62 -21.91
CA LEU A 150 5.26 3.71 -22.58
C LEU A 150 5.81 2.28 -22.64
N ALA A 151 7.12 2.12 -22.95
CA ALA A 151 7.76 0.81 -22.98
C ALA A 151 7.70 0.09 -21.63
N ILE A 152 7.94 0.79 -20.51
CA ILE A 152 7.87 0.23 -19.16
C ILE A 152 6.43 -0.17 -18.81
N ILE A 153 5.43 0.66 -19.13
CA ILE A 153 4.01 0.38 -18.85
C ILE A 153 3.54 -0.86 -19.63
N LEU A 154 3.82 -0.92 -20.94
CA LEU A 154 3.44 -2.07 -21.77
C LEU A 154 4.11 -3.37 -21.29
N SER A 155 5.40 -3.29 -20.93
CA SER A 155 6.12 -4.42 -20.34
C SER A 155 5.47 -4.87 -19.03
N GLY A 156 5.03 -3.94 -18.19
CA GLY A 156 4.33 -4.23 -16.94
C GLY A 156 3.00 -4.97 -17.15
N ILE A 157 2.23 -4.57 -18.16
CA ILE A 157 0.98 -5.24 -18.52
C ILE A 157 1.24 -6.69 -18.97
N ILE A 158 2.25 -6.91 -19.83
CA ILE A 158 2.63 -8.24 -20.31
C ILE A 158 3.09 -9.14 -19.16
N VAL A 159 3.97 -8.63 -18.30
CA VAL A 159 4.49 -9.36 -17.14
C VAL A 159 3.37 -9.65 -16.14
N SER A 160 2.47 -8.69 -15.88
CA SER A 160 1.29 -8.92 -15.03
C SER A 160 0.42 -10.05 -15.55
N THR A 161 0.17 -10.08 -16.86
CA THR A 161 -0.62 -11.14 -17.51
C THR A 161 0.06 -12.50 -17.37
N LEU A 162 1.39 -12.56 -17.55
CA LEU A 162 2.16 -13.80 -17.37
C LEU A 162 2.02 -14.32 -15.92
N PHE A 163 2.28 -13.49 -14.91
CA PHE A 163 2.19 -13.90 -13.52
C PHE A 163 0.75 -14.25 -13.09
N THR A 164 -0.26 -13.58 -13.66
CA THR A 164 -1.67 -13.93 -13.43
C THR A 164 -2.03 -15.28 -14.05
N SER A 165 -1.48 -15.61 -15.22
CA SER A 165 -1.64 -16.94 -15.85
C SER A 165 -0.95 -18.02 -15.02
N LEU A 166 0.27 -17.79 -14.53
CA LEU A 166 0.98 -18.70 -13.63
C LEU A 166 0.21 -18.89 -12.30
N LEU A 167 -0.34 -17.83 -11.73
CA LEU A 167 -1.21 -17.91 -10.54
C LEU A 167 -2.46 -18.77 -10.83
N SER A 168 -3.07 -18.62 -12.01
CA SER A 168 -4.22 -19.44 -12.41
C SER A 168 -3.87 -20.91 -12.54
N MET A 169 -2.66 -21.22 -13.03
CA MET A 169 -2.15 -22.60 -13.06
C MET A 169 -1.99 -23.17 -11.64
N ILE A 170 -1.44 -22.39 -10.69
CA ILE A 170 -1.36 -22.82 -9.28
C ILE A 170 -2.74 -23.12 -8.71
N LYS A 171 -3.72 -22.21 -8.93
CA LYS A 171 -5.11 -22.44 -8.47
C LYS A 171 -5.76 -23.68 -9.11
N TYR A 172 -5.43 -23.99 -10.35
CA TYR A 172 -5.96 -25.16 -11.05
C TYR A 172 -5.45 -26.49 -10.46
N VAL A 173 -4.18 -26.54 -10.04
CA VAL A 173 -3.59 -27.76 -9.46
C VAL A 173 -3.73 -27.84 -7.94
N ALA A 174 -4.16 -26.76 -7.27
CA ALA A 174 -4.33 -26.72 -5.83
C ALA A 174 -5.51 -27.59 -5.39
N ASP A 175 -5.36 -28.26 -4.23
CA ASP A 175 -6.45 -29.02 -3.62
C ASP A 175 -7.65 -28.11 -3.38
N PRO A 176 -8.86 -28.48 -3.90
CA PRO A 176 -10.05 -27.63 -3.82
C PRO A 176 -10.61 -27.48 -2.40
N TYR A 177 -10.30 -28.40 -1.49
CA TYR A 177 -10.84 -28.41 -0.13
C TYR A 177 -9.85 -27.88 0.92
N ASP A 178 -8.54 -27.83 0.61
CA ASP A 178 -7.49 -27.37 1.52
C ASP A 178 -6.79 -26.12 1.01
N LYS A 179 -6.02 -26.21 -0.07
CA LYS A 179 -5.11 -25.13 -0.49
C LYS A 179 -5.78 -24.01 -1.28
N LEU A 180 -6.72 -24.35 -2.16
CA LEU A 180 -7.40 -23.35 -3.00
C LEU A 180 -8.18 -22.32 -2.17
N PRO A 181 -8.98 -22.67 -1.16
CA PRO A 181 -9.65 -21.70 -0.32
C PRO A 181 -8.67 -20.74 0.39
N VAL A 182 -7.55 -21.26 0.91
CA VAL A 182 -6.52 -20.46 1.57
C VAL A 182 -5.89 -19.44 0.61
N ILE A 183 -5.53 -19.90 -0.62
CA ILE A 183 -4.99 -19.01 -1.67
C ILE A 183 -6.01 -17.91 -2.00
N VAL A 184 -7.27 -18.29 -2.22
CA VAL A 184 -8.33 -17.33 -2.58
C VAL A 184 -8.55 -16.30 -1.46
N TYR A 185 -8.62 -16.75 -0.20
CA TYR A 185 -8.78 -15.86 0.95
C TYR A 185 -7.58 -14.91 1.09
N TRP A 186 -6.35 -15.42 0.93
CA TRP A 186 -5.15 -14.60 0.98
C TRP A 186 -5.15 -13.50 -0.10
N LEU A 187 -5.60 -13.85 -1.33
CA LEU A 187 -5.69 -12.90 -2.44
C LEU A 187 -6.71 -11.77 -2.22
N MET A 188 -7.71 -11.99 -1.36
CA MET A 188 -8.71 -10.96 -1.03
C MET A 188 -8.17 -9.85 -0.12
N GLY A 189 -7.02 -10.09 0.53
CA GLY A 189 -6.36 -9.14 1.42
C GLY A 189 -7.00 -9.04 2.80
N SER A 190 -6.19 -9.16 3.84
CA SER A 190 -6.62 -9.09 5.25
C SER A 190 -5.47 -8.64 6.14
N LEU A 191 -5.81 -8.02 7.28
CA LEU A 191 -4.85 -7.67 8.34
C LEU A 191 -5.06 -8.55 9.60
N ALA A 192 -5.94 -9.55 9.54
CA ALA A 192 -6.33 -10.34 10.69
C ALA A 192 -5.20 -11.22 11.27
N SER A 193 -4.25 -11.63 10.43
CA SER A 193 -3.13 -12.52 10.81
C SER A 193 -1.84 -11.78 11.16
N ILE A 194 -1.85 -10.46 11.23
CA ILE A 194 -0.65 -9.67 11.53
C ILE A 194 -0.30 -9.80 13.02
N SER A 195 0.95 -10.15 13.31
CA SER A 195 1.58 -10.14 14.63
C SER A 195 2.70 -9.10 14.70
N LEU A 196 3.15 -8.73 15.89
CA LEU A 196 4.27 -7.80 16.06
C LEU A 196 5.55 -8.30 15.38
N ASP A 197 5.81 -9.60 15.45
CA ASP A 197 6.98 -10.22 14.81
C ASP A 197 6.93 -10.13 13.28
N SER A 198 5.73 -10.26 12.70
CA SER A 198 5.54 -10.17 11.25
C SER A 198 5.74 -8.76 10.69
N LEU A 199 5.63 -7.73 11.52
CA LEU A 199 5.81 -6.33 11.12
C LEU A 199 7.28 -5.95 10.90
N PHE A 200 8.21 -6.59 11.62
CA PHE A 200 9.62 -6.15 11.66
C PHE A 200 10.28 -6.17 10.27
N PHE A 201 10.16 -7.28 9.56
CA PHE A 201 10.77 -7.43 8.23
C PHE A 201 10.23 -6.39 7.22
N PRO A 202 8.90 -6.25 6.99
CA PRO A 202 8.37 -5.25 6.07
C PRO A 202 8.66 -3.81 6.50
N LEU A 203 8.72 -3.52 7.80
CA LEU A 203 9.03 -2.18 8.32
C LEU A 203 10.42 -1.69 7.86
N ILE A 204 11.43 -2.57 7.88
CA ILE A 204 12.77 -2.23 7.41
C ILE A 204 12.75 -1.83 5.94
N PHE A 205 12.10 -2.62 5.08
CA PHE A 205 12.03 -2.32 3.65
C PHE A 205 11.17 -1.10 3.33
N MET A 206 10.06 -0.93 4.05
CA MET A 206 9.23 0.28 3.91
C MET A 206 10.01 1.54 4.33
N GLY A 207 10.74 1.49 5.43
CA GLY A 207 11.61 2.58 5.87
C GLY A 207 12.73 2.88 4.87
N ALA A 208 13.43 1.84 4.42
CA ALA A 208 14.51 1.95 3.43
C ALA A 208 14.03 2.54 2.10
N ALA A 209 12.78 2.29 1.71
CA ALA A 209 12.18 2.84 0.50
C ALA A 209 11.58 4.24 0.69
N PHE A 210 10.96 4.50 1.84
CA PHE A 210 10.34 5.80 2.13
C PHE A 210 11.38 6.92 2.27
N ILE A 211 12.53 6.65 2.94
CA ILE A 211 13.56 7.63 3.19
C ILE A 211 14.12 8.25 1.90
N PRO A 212 14.55 7.49 0.88
CA PRO A 212 15.01 8.07 -0.38
C PRO A 212 13.92 8.88 -1.10
N LEU A 213 12.66 8.40 -1.13
CA LEU A 213 11.56 9.14 -1.73
C LEU A 213 11.33 10.48 -1.02
N PHE A 214 11.42 10.50 0.31
CA PHE A 214 11.26 11.71 1.11
C PHE A 214 12.41 12.70 0.90
N LEU A 215 13.65 12.22 0.87
CA LEU A 215 14.83 13.07 0.62
C LEU A 215 14.85 13.63 -0.80
N LEU A 216 14.43 12.84 -1.77
CA LEU A 216 14.42 13.22 -3.19
C LEU A 216 13.10 13.89 -3.64
N ARG A 217 12.15 14.13 -2.74
CA ARG A 217 10.81 14.67 -3.08
C ARG A 217 10.83 15.94 -3.90
N TRP A 218 11.82 16.80 -3.69
CA TRP A 218 12.03 18.01 -4.52
C TRP A 218 12.40 17.64 -5.97
N ARG A 219 13.36 16.72 -6.14
CA ARG A 219 13.78 16.27 -7.48
C ARG A 219 12.69 15.51 -8.20
N ILE A 220 11.94 14.67 -7.47
CA ILE A 220 10.78 13.92 -8.00
C ILE A 220 9.70 14.90 -8.47
N ASN A 221 9.48 15.99 -7.75
CA ASN A 221 8.52 17.03 -8.17
C ASN A 221 8.87 17.62 -9.54
N LEU A 222 10.14 17.72 -9.90
CA LEU A 222 10.58 18.24 -11.20
C LEU A 222 10.24 17.28 -12.37
N LEU A 223 10.06 15.98 -12.13
CA LEU A 223 9.60 15.04 -13.16
C LEU A 223 8.18 15.36 -13.66
N SER A 224 7.38 16.08 -12.88
CA SER A 224 6.03 16.47 -13.28
C SER A 224 6.02 17.47 -14.45
N PHE A 225 7.11 18.22 -14.67
CA PHE A 225 7.22 19.17 -15.76
C PHE A 225 7.58 18.52 -17.09
N GLY A 226 8.18 17.33 -17.07
CA GLY A 226 8.63 16.60 -18.26
C GLY A 226 10.08 16.17 -18.18
N ASP A 227 10.44 15.19 -18.99
CA ASP A 227 11.80 14.64 -18.98
C ASP A 227 12.82 15.65 -19.54
N GLU A 228 12.45 16.36 -20.60
CA GLU A 228 13.32 17.36 -21.25
C GLU A 228 13.54 18.56 -20.33
N GLU A 229 12.46 19.07 -19.74
CA GLU A 229 12.54 20.20 -18.78
C GLU A 229 13.31 19.80 -17.52
N ALA A 230 13.10 18.59 -16.99
CA ALA A 230 13.86 18.12 -15.84
C ALA A 230 15.36 17.97 -16.15
N GLN A 231 15.72 17.52 -17.36
CA GLN A 231 17.13 17.44 -17.81
C GLN A 231 17.78 18.82 -17.94
N THR A 232 17.07 19.82 -18.48
CA THR A 232 17.58 21.19 -18.55
C THR A 232 17.86 21.81 -17.18
N LEU A 233 17.13 21.34 -16.15
CA LEU A 233 17.35 21.70 -14.74
C LEU A 233 18.45 20.85 -14.06
N GLY A 234 19.19 20.03 -14.84
CA GLY A 234 20.31 19.23 -14.35
C GLY A 234 19.90 17.95 -13.60
N ILE A 235 18.66 17.49 -13.74
CA ILE A 235 18.20 16.26 -13.09
C ILE A 235 18.57 15.05 -13.95
N PRO A 236 19.26 14.03 -13.39
CA PRO A 236 19.53 12.76 -14.08
C PRO A 236 18.25 11.91 -14.09
N VAL A 237 17.35 12.17 -15.04
CA VAL A 237 15.98 11.61 -15.09
C VAL A 237 15.97 10.09 -15.03
N GLU A 238 16.84 9.40 -15.78
CA GLU A 238 16.86 7.93 -15.78
C GLU A 238 17.23 7.33 -14.42
N ARG A 239 18.24 7.93 -13.76
CA ARG A 239 18.63 7.46 -12.40
C ARG A 239 17.53 7.73 -11.39
N LEU A 240 16.90 8.90 -11.47
CA LEU A 240 15.82 9.25 -10.56
C LEU A 240 14.60 8.35 -10.79
N ARG A 241 14.27 8.04 -12.04
CA ARG A 241 13.21 7.09 -12.40
C ARG A 241 13.48 5.70 -11.85
N LEU A 242 14.70 5.19 -11.96
CA LEU A 242 15.09 3.90 -11.40
C LEU A 242 14.91 3.88 -9.87
N ILE A 243 15.35 4.93 -9.17
CA ILE A 243 15.19 5.05 -7.71
C ILE A 243 13.71 5.05 -7.34
N VAL A 244 12.87 5.80 -8.05
CA VAL A 244 11.42 5.84 -7.80
C VAL A 244 10.79 4.46 -8.02
N ILE A 245 11.14 3.76 -9.11
CA ILE A 245 10.65 2.40 -9.39
C ILE A 245 11.06 1.44 -8.27
N LEU A 246 12.33 1.42 -7.89
CA LEU A 246 12.83 0.54 -6.82
C LEU A 246 12.13 0.81 -5.49
N CYS A 247 12.06 2.07 -5.07
CA CYS A 247 11.43 2.43 -3.81
C CYS A 247 9.92 2.14 -3.80
N ALA A 248 9.20 2.53 -4.87
CA ALA A 248 7.76 2.27 -4.96
C ALA A 248 7.44 0.76 -5.03
N THR A 249 8.31 -0.03 -5.69
CA THR A 249 8.19 -1.49 -5.72
C THR A 249 8.42 -2.10 -4.34
N LEU A 250 9.47 -1.67 -3.63
CA LEU A 250 9.76 -2.13 -2.27
C LEU A 250 8.59 -1.82 -1.32
N LEU A 251 8.04 -0.60 -1.37
CA LEU A 251 6.85 -0.22 -0.58
C LEU A 251 5.66 -1.14 -0.89
N THR A 252 5.37 -1.35 -2.17
CA THR A 252 4.21 -2.14 -2.58
C THR A 252 4.41 -3.63 -2.25
N ALA A 253 5.58 -4.20 -2.54
CA ALA A 253 5.88 -5.60 -2.25
C ALA A 253 5.85 -5.89 -0.75
N ALA A 254 6.41 -4.99 0.09
CA ALA A 254 6.35 -5.10 1.54
C ALA A 254 4.91 -4.95 2.07
N ALA A 255 4.10 -4.05 1.50
CA ALA A 255 2.69 -3.92 1.86
C ALA A 255 1.90 -5.18 1.52
N VAL A 256 2.03 -5.68 0.28
CA VAL A 256 1.33 -6.89 -0.18
C VAL A 256 1.77 -8.13 0.60
N SER A 257 3.04 -8.23 1.00
CA SER A 257 3.50 -9.38 1.81
C SER A 257 2.81 -9.45 3.18
N LEU A 258 2.47 -8.31 3.78
CA LEU A 258 1.76 -8.25 5.06
C LEU A 258 0.26 -8.49 4.95
N SER A 259 -0.36 -7.87 3.95
CA SER A 259 -1.83 -7.72 3.91
C SER A 259 -2.50 -8.51 2.80
N GLY A 260 -1.76 -9.21 1.95
CA GLY A 260 -2.30 -9.68 0.67
C GLY A 260 -2.62 -8.51 -0.27
N ILE A 261 -3.47 -8.75 -1.27
CA ILE A 261 -3.75 -7.74 -2.29
C ILE A 261 -4.84 -6.78 -1.82
N ILE A 262 -4.46 -5.52 -1.56
CA ILE A 262 -5.40 -4.44 -1.29
C ILE A 262 -5.33 -3.46 -2.48
N GLY A 263 -6.41 -3.43 -3.26
CA GLY A 263 -6.51 -2.58 -4.45
C GLY A 263 -6.92 -1.14 -4.13
N LEU A 264 -6.74 -0.27 -5.13
CA LEU A 264 -7.26 1.10 -5.21
C LEU A 264 -6.69 2.13 -4.21
N VAL A 265 -6.12 1.74 -3.08
CA VAL A 265 -5.55 2.68 -2.09
C VAL A 265 -4.50 3.58 -2.74
N GLY A 266 -3.54 2.98 -3.47
CA GLY A 266 -2.48 3.73 -4.16
C GLY A 266 -2.94 4.52 -5.37
N LEU A 267 -4.18 4.30 -5.85
CA LEU A 267 -4.78 5.09 -6.92
C LEU A 267 -5.56 6.28 -6.36
N ILE A 268 -6.45 6.01 -5.41
CA ILE A 268 -7.45 6.96 -4.92
C ILE A 268 -6.86 7.94 -3.93
N VAL A 269 -6.08 7.45 -2.97
CA VAL A 269 -5.59 8.27 -1.86
C VAL A 269 -4.69 9.43 -2.35
N PRO A 270 -3.69 9.23 -3.23
CA PRO A 270 -2.90 10.34 -3.74
C PRO A 270 -3.74 11.37 -4.49
N HIS A 271 -4.79 10.92 -5.16
CA HIS A 271 -5.72 11.81 -5.85
C HIS A 271 -6.51 12.68 -4.86
N LEU A 272 -7.05 12.10 -3.78
CA LEU A 272 -7.68 12.84 -2.68
C LEU A 272 -6.74 13.87 -2.05
N VAL A 273 -5.50 13.47 -1.81
CA VAL A 273 -4.49 14.33 -1.20
C VAL A 273 -4.16 15.52 -2.09
N ARG A 274 -4.12 15.35 -3.43
CA ARG A 274 -3.95 16.49 -4.36
C ARG A 274 -5.04 17.54 -4.22
N PHE A 275 -6.28 17.17 -3.95
CA PHE A 275 -7.34 18.14 -3.67
C PHE A 275 -7.13 18.88 -2.34
N ILE A 276 -6.54 18.22 -1.37
CA ILE A 276 -6.34 18.79 -0.04
C ILE A 276 -5.11 19.69 -0.01
N VAL A 277 -3.93 19.18 -0.37
CA VAL A 277 -2.65 19.88 -0.21
C VAL A 277 -2.08 20.44 -1.51
N GLY A 278 -2.64 20.09 -2.67
CA GLY A 278 -2.15 20.47 -4.00
C GLY A 278 -1.25 19.42 -4.64
N PRO A 279 -0.79 19.67 -5.90
CA PRO A 279 -0.04 18.72 -6.69
C PRO A 279 1.46 18.64 -6.34
N ASP A 280 1.99 19.58 -5.54
CA ASP A 280 3.41 19.61 -5.17
C ASP A 280 3.80 18.36 -4.39
N PHE A 281 4.71 17.55 -4.96
CA PHE A 281 5.13 16.28 -4.39
C PHE A 281 5.74 16.40 -2.99
N ARG A 282 6.29 17.56 -2.65
CA ARG A 282 6.85 17.84 -1.32
C ARG A 282 5.81 17.69 -0.20
N PHE A 283 4.55 18.05 -0.49
CA PHE A 283 3.42 17.94 0.42
C PHE A 283 2.54 16.72 0.10
N LEU A 284 2.49 16.33 -1.19
CA LEU A 284 1.73 15.17 -1.64
C LEU A 284 2.26 13.87 -1.04
N LEU A 285 3.58 13.69 -0.93
CA LEU A 285 4.18 12.47 -0.39
C LEU A 285 3.80 12.27 1.09
N PRO A 286 4.09 13.19 2.03
CA PRO A 286 3.70 13.02 3.43
C PRO A 286 2.18 13.01 3.61
N GLY A 287 1.43 13.80 2.83
CA GLY A 287 -0.02 13.76 2.84
C GLY A 287 -0.57 12.39 2.40
N SER A 288 0.05 11.77 1.39
CA SER A 288 -0.33 10.43 0.94
C SER A 288 -0.04 9.36 1.99
N ALA A 289 1.06 9.45 2.71
CA ALA A 289 1.36 8.55 3.81
C ALA A 289 0.31 8.64 4.93
N LEU A 290 -0.01 9.85 5.37
CA LEU A 290 -0.98 10.11 6.45
C LEU A 290 -2.40 9.68 6.04
N MET A 291 -2.85 10.12 4.88
CA MET A 291 -4.19 9.80 4.37
C MET A 291 -4.32 8.33 4.02
N GLY A 292 -3.25 7.68 3.50
CA GLY A 292 -3.23 6.25 3.21
C GLY A 292 -3.39 5.41 4.47
N GLY A 293 -2.62 5.74 5.52
CA GLY A 293 -2.76 5.11 6.83
C GLY A 293 -4.16 5.31 7.42
N LEU A 294 -4.69 6.54 7.37
CA LEU A 294 -6.04 6.87 7.83
C LEU A 294 -7.11 6.08 7.05
N PHE A 295 -7.04 6.07 5.73
CA PHE A 295 -8.00 5.39 4.87
C PHE A 295 -8.04 3.88 5.14
N LEU A 296 -6.87 3.24 5.20
CA LEU A 296 -6.83 1.80 5.41
C LEU A 296 -7.20 1.41 6.84
N LEU A 297 -6.81 2.21 7.86
CA LEU A 297 -7.23 1.99 9.24
C LEU A 297 -8.75 2.16 9.42
N ALA A 298 -9.35 3.17 8.79
CA ALA A 298 -10.79 3.35 8.79
C ALA A 298 -11.51 2.18 8.08
N SER A 299 -10.97 1.73 6.93
CA SER A 299 -11.48 0.57 6.21
C SER A 299 -11.38 -0.71 7.04
N ASP A 300 -10.28 -0.91 7.79
CA ASP A 300 -10.11 -2.04 8.69
C ASP A 300 -11.09 -2.00 9.87
N ASN A 301 -11.31 -0.82 10.46
CA ASN A 301 -12.33 -0.65 11.50
C ASN A 301 -13.72 -1.05 10.99
N LEU A 302 -14.09 -0.64 9.79
CA LEU A 302 -15.34 -1.04 9.16
C LEU A 302 -15.38 -2.55 8.88
N ALA A 303 -14.30 -3.13 8.33
CA ALA A 303 -14.21 -4.55 7.98
C ALA A 303 -14.51 -5.48 9.17
N ARG A 304 -14.07 -5.10 10.38
CA ARG A 304 -14.25 -5.91 11.61
C ARG A 304 -15.48 -5.56 12.44
N THR A 305 -16.22 -4.48 12.08
CA THR A 305 -17.41 -4.06 12.86
C THR A 305 -18.72 -4.20 12.10
N LEU A 306 -18.71 -4.19 10.75
CA LEU A 306 -19.94 -4.20 9.94
C LEU A 306 -20.67 -5.54 9.93
N TRP A 307 -19.96 -6.67 10.07
CA TRP A 307 -20.56 -8.00 9.92
C TRP A 307 -20.00 -8.97 10.96
N THR A 308 -20.70 -10.13 11.13
CA THR A 308 -20.25 -11.22 12.02
C THR A 308 -18.96 -11.90 11.53
N MET A 309 -18.72 -11.94 10.23
CA MET A 309 -17.45 -12.35 9.63
C MET A 309 -16.67 -11.11 9.18
N GLU A 310 -15.35 -11.17 9.24
CA GLU A 310 -14.51 -10.08 8.75
C GLU A 310 -14.59 -9.98 7.22
N ILE A 311 -14.89 -8.78 6.73
CA ILE A 311 -14.92 -8.53 5.29
C ILE A 311 -13.46 -8.35 4.82
N PRO A 312 -13.01 -9.10 3.79
CA PRO A 312 -11.69 -8.88 3.21
C PRO A 312 -11.51 -7.43 2.76
N LEU A 313 -10.33 -6.85 3.09
CA LEU A 313 -10.06 -5.43 2.83
C LEU A 313 -10.06 -5.08 1.35
N GLY A 314 -9.58 -6.00 0.49
CA GLY A 314 -9.60 -5.79 -0.96
C GLY A 314 -11.02 -5.63 -1.52
N ILE A 315 -12.01 -6.34 -0.95
CA ILE A 315 -13.42 -6.18 -1.32
C ILE A 315 -13.92 -4.81 -0.87
N LEU A 316 -13.67 -4.46 0.39
CA LEU A 316 -14.17 -3.20 0.98
C LEU A 316 -13.58 -1.98 0.26
N THR A 317 -12.27 -1.96 0.05
CA THR A 317 -11.59 -0.86 -0.64
C THR A 317 -12.05 -0.73 -2.09
N SER A 318 -12.36 -1.84 -2.76
CA SER A 318 -12.89 -1.82 -4.13
C SER A 318 -14.34 -1.34 -4.17
N LEU A 319 -15.17 -1.77 -3.23
CA LEU A 319 -16.58 -1.38 -3.15
C LEU A 319 -16.75 0.13 -2.95
N PHE A 320 -15.93 0.75 -2.09
CA PHE A 320 -15.95 2.19 -1.90
C PHE A 320 -15.12 2.94 -2.94
N GLY A 321 -14.01 2.36 -3.36
CA GLY A 321 -13.05 3.03 -4.23
C GLY A 321 -13.54 3.19 -5.66
N VAL A 322 -14.18 2.17 -6.25
CA VAL A 322 -14.64 2.23 -7.65
C VAL A 322 -15.72 3.30 -7.85
N PRO A 323 -16.82 3.35 -7.06
CA PRO A 323 -17.82 4.40 -7.22
C PRO A 323 -17.26 5.81 -7.02
N PHE A 324 -16.38 5.96 -6.03
CA PHE A 324 -15.72 7.24 -5.77
C PHE A 324 -14.85 7.68 -6.97
N PHE A 325 -14.10 6.76 -7.54
CA PHE A 325 -13.25 7.05 -8.68
C PHE A 325 -14.06 7.38 -9.95
N LEU A 326 -15.15 6.65 -10.19
CA LEU A 326 -16.09 6.96 -11.27
C LEU A 326 -16.71 8.36 -11.10
N TYR A 327 -17.12 8.71 -9.89
CA TYR A 327 -17.62 10.06 -9.59
C TYR A 327 -16.57 11.14 -9.92
N LEU A 328 -15.32 10.91 -9.58
CA LEU A 328 -14.23 11.85 -9.90
C LEU A 328 -14.03 11.97 -11.42
N LEU A 329 -14.00 10.86 -12.14
CA LEU A 329 -13.86 10.86 -13.60
C LEU A 329 -14.98 11.67 -14.28
N ILE A 330 -16.23 11.46 -13.90
CA ILE A 330 -17.38 12.18 -14.47
C ILE A 330 -17.32 13.66 -14.15
N LYS A 331 -16.98 14.02 -12.91
CA LYS A 331 -16.96 15.41 -12.45
C LYS A 331 -15.83 16.25 -13.06
N TYR A 332 -14.69 15.64 -13.33
CA TYR A 332 -13.49 16.34 -13.79
C TYR A 332 -13.11 16.07 -15.24
N HIS A 333 -14.01 15.43 -16.01
CA HIS A 333 -13.81 15.15 -17.44
C HIS A 333 -13.51 16.42 -18.26
N HIS A 334 -13.95 17.60 -17.82
CA HIS A 334 -13.73 18.88 -18.50
C HIS A 334 -12.42 19.61 -18.13
N GLY A 335 -11.55 19.03 -17.33
CA GLY A 335 -10.30 19.65 -16.86
C GLY A 335 -9.02 18.91 -17.27
N TRP A 336 -9.10 18.01 -18.23
CA TRP A 336 -7.98 17.19 -18.73
C TRP A 336 -7.51 17.57 -20.15
N ASP A 337 -8.18 18.57 -20.77
CA ASP A 337 -7.80 19.18 -22.06
C ASP A 337 -6.85 20.36 -21.88
#